data_024aa12e11dc7e87c1e58e68ef7a6345
#
_entry.id   024aa12e11dc7e87c1e58e68ef7a6345
#
_cell.length_a   1.000
_cell.length_b   1.000
_cell.length_c   1.000
_cell.angle_alpha   90.00
_cell.angle_beta   90.00
_cell.angle_gamma   90.00
#
_symmetry.space_group_name_H-M   'P 1'
#
loop_
_entity.id
_entity.type
_entity.pdbx_description
1 polymer ?
#
loop_
_entity_poly.entity_id
_entity_poly.type
_entity_poly.pdbx_seq_one_letter_code
_entity_poly.pdbx_strand_id
1 'polypeptide(L)'
;NIVFFQAPISVEHLRTEIRNIAKSKQPAEVIAIDSDIRKSSPKKTYTTKQLIQLSSASSTIKCECPQHLSSIIIKLLQFEAYSEECITRYKKDAELHRLLGNMTGHARSILEKALTEIVTAEEIVIDN
;
A
#
# COMPACT_ATOMS: atom_id res chain seq x y z
N ASN A 1 -9.52 -20.33 -17.55
CA ASN A 1 -10.54 -21.34 -17.90
C ASN A 1 -11.88 -20.91 -17.36
N ILE A 2 -12.80 -20.56 -18.26
CA ILE A 2 -14.19 -20.23 -17.92
C ILE A 2 -14.95 -21.55 -17.92
N VAL A 3 -15.52 -21.94 -16.76
CA VAL A 3 -16.36 -23.13 -16.64
C VAL A 3 -17.80 -22.71 -16.89
N PHE A 4 -18.41 -23.26 -17.96
CA PHE A 4 -19.84 -23.07 -18.24
C PHE A 4 -20.63 -24.19 -17.62
N PHE A 5 -21.60 -23.89 -16.78
CA PHE A 5 -22.54 -24.85 -16.23
C PHE A 5 -23.80 -24.87 -17.08
N GLN A 6 -24.17 -26.03 -17.60
CA GLN A 6 -25.49 -26.26 -18.22
C GLN A 6 -26.48 -26.58 -17.12
N ALA A 7 -27.63 -25.91 -17.11
CA ALA A 7 -28.71 -26.22 -16.20
C ALA A 7 -29.49 -27.49 -16.69
N PRO A 8 -30.01 -28.34 -15.77
CA PRO A 8 -30.00 -28.19 -14.31
C PRO A 8 -28.72 -28.74 -13.68
N ILE A 9 -28.10 -27.92 -12.82
CA ILE A 9 -26.93 -28.34 -12.06
C ILE A 9 -27.40 -29.15 -10.85
N SER A 10 -26.92 -30.38 -10.71
CA SER A 10 -27.22 -31.18 -9.52
C SER A 10 -26.43 -30.64 -8.30
N VAL A 11 -27.03 -30.76 -7.12
CA VAL A 11 -26.37 -30.37 -5.85
C VAL A 11 -25.06 -31.14 -5.65
N GLU A 12 -25.01 -32.38 -6.09
CA GLU A 12 -23.82 -33.25 -6.05
C GLU A 12 -22.71 -32.72 -6.95
N HIS A 13 -23.05 -32.26 -8.13
CA HIS A 13 -22.09 -31.65 -9.05
C HIS A 13 -21.49 -30.35 -8.45
N LEU A 14 -22.33 -29.48 -7.89
CA LEU A 14 -21.91 -28.26 -7.20
C LEU A 14 -20.97 -28.56 -6.01
N ARG A 15 -21.32 -29.57 -5.19
CA ARG A 15 -20.47 -29.99 -4.07
C ARG A 15 -19.13 -30.52 -4.52
N THR A 16 -19.08 -31.24 -5.63
CA THR A 16 -17.83 -31.76 -6.20
C THR A 16 -16.95 -30.62 -6.71
N GLU A 17 -17.54 -29.68 -7.43
CA GLU A 17 -16.81 -28.50 -7.93
C GLU A 17 -16.29 -27.63 -6.81
N ILE A 18 -17.09 -27.34 -5.78
CA ILE A 18 -16.63 -26.57 -4.60
C ILE A 18 -15.47 -27.29 -3.89
N ARG A 19 -15.56 -28.64 -3.78
CA ARG A 19 -14.49 -29.45 -3.16
C ARG A 19 -13.23 -29.44 -4.00
N ASN A 20 -13.34 -29.46 -5.33
CA ASN A 20 -12.22 -29.37 -6.26
C ASN A 20 -11.57 -28.00 -6.22
N ILE A 21 -12.35 -26.92 -6.18
CA ILE A 21 -11.86 -25.55 -6.01
C ILE A 21 -11.15 -25.38 -4.66
N ALA A 22 -11.70 -25.96 -3.58
CA ALA A 22 -11.07 -25.94 -2.26
C ALA A 22 -9.75 -26.71 -2.22
N LYS A 23 -9.63 -27.81 -2.98
CA LYS A 23 -8.39 -28.59 -3.11
C LYS A 23 -7.37 -27.94 -4.06
N SER A 24 -7.82 -27.20 -5.07
CA SER A 24 -6.96 -26.51 -6.04
C SER A 24 -6.44 -25.15 -5.53
N LYS A 25 -6.86 -24.70 -4.35
CA LYS A 25 -6.15 -23.61 -3.64
C LYS A 25 -4.76 -24.13 -3.28
N GLN A 26 -3.85 -23.99 -4.23
CA GLN A 26 -2.45 -23.93 -3.87
C GLN A 26 -2.31 -22.80 -2.84
N PRO A 27 -1.58 -23.02 -1.74
CA PRO A 27 -1.26 -21.92 -0.84
C PRO A 27 -0.71 -20.81 -1.73
N ALA A 28 -1.29 -19.61 -1.63
CA ALA A 28 -0.82 -18.45 -2.35
C ALA A 28 0.70 -18.45 -2.18
N GLU A 29 1.43 -18.46 -3.30
CA GLU A 29 2.89 -18.44 -3.29
C GLU A 29 3.29 -17.30 -2.37
N VAL A 30 3.84 -17.64 -1.21
CA VAL A 30 4.22 -16.64 -0.21
C VAL A 30 5.36 -15.86 -0.84
N ILE A 31 5.06 -14.69 -1.37
CA ILE A 31 6.07 -13.77 -1.88
C ILE A 31 7.07 -13.54 -0.76
N ALA A 32 8.32 -13.97 -0.97
CA ALA A 32 9.38 -13.78 -0.01
C ALA A 32 9.59 -12.28 0.20
N ILE A 33 9.19 -11.77 1.36
CA ILE A 33 9.40 -10.38 1.73
C ILE A 33 10.84 -10.23 2.21
N ASP A 34 11.56 -9.27 1.60
CA ASP A 34 12.92 -8.94 1.97
C ASP A 34 13.06 -8.73 3.48
N SER A 35 14.12 -9.26 4.06
CA SER A 35 14.40 -9.18 5.50
C SER A 35 14.48 -7.73 6.00
N ASP A 36 14.95 -6.79 5.17
CA ASP A 36 15.08 -5.39 5.55
C ASP A 36 13.72 -4.70 5.66
N ILE A 37 12.76 -5.07 4.82
CA ILE A 37 11.37 -4.61 4.92
C ILE A 37 10.75 -5.05 6.25
N ARG A 38 11.09 -6.26 6.73
CA ARG A 38 10.56 -6.78 7.99
C ARG A 38 11.09 -6.06 9.23
N LYS A 39 12.30 -5.49 9.15
CA LYS A 39 12.98 -4.92 10.32
C LYS A 39 12.46 -3.55 10.71
N SER A 40 12.28 -2.65 9.75
CA SER A 40 11.92 -1.26 10.04
C SER A 40 11.35 -0.53 8.83
N SER A 41 10.61 0.54 9.13
CA SER A 41 10.19 1.53 8.13
C SER A 41 11.30 2.56 7.89
N PRO A 42 11.56 3.00 6.65
CA PRO A 42 12.51 4.04 6.34
C PRO A 42 12.13 5.40 6.96
N LYS A 43 13.14 6.25 7.19
CA LYS A 43 12.91 7.63 7.62
C LYS A 43 12.01 8.38 6.65
N LYS A 44 11.22 9.30 7.19
CA LYS A 44 10.37 10.22 6.41
C LYS A 44 11.25 11.30 5.77
N THR A 45 11.09 11.52 4.48
CA THR A 45 11.79 12.55 3.72
C THR A 45 11.08 13.90 3.84
N TYR A 46 9.75 13.88 3.81
CA TYR A 46 8.91 15.08 3.89
C TYR A 46 8.15 15.16 5.21
N THR A 47 7.98 16.36 5.72
CA THR A 47 7.06 16.64 6.81
C THR A 47 5.62 16.64 6.31
N THR A 48 4.66 16.41 7.19
CA THR A 48 3.23 16.50 6.86
C THR A 48 2.87 17.88 6.31
N LYS A 49 3.46 18.95 6.87
CA LYS A 49 3.27 20.33 6.39
C LYS A 49 3.69 20.49 4.93
N GLN A 50 4.87 19.99 4.56
CA GLN A 50 5.38 20.04 3.18
C GLN A 50 4.49 19.24 2.22
N LEU A 51 4.02 18.07 2.62
CA LEU A 51 3.12 17.27 1.80
C LEU A 51 1.76 17.95 1.59
N ILE A 52 1.22 18.59 2.61
CA ILE A 52 -0.03 19.37 2.50
C ILE A 52 0.19 20.56 1.54
N GLN A 53 1.31 21.26 1.65
CA GLN A 53 1.64 22.35 0.74
C GLN A 53 1.71 21.87 -0.71
N LEU A 54 2.39 20.75 -0.98
CA LEU A 54 2.46 20.15 -2.32
C LEU A 54 1.12 19.65 -2.82
N SER A 55 0.30 19.06 -1.95
CA SER A 55 -1.03 18.53 -2.33
C SER A 55 -2.04 19.64 -2.67
N SER A 56 -1.82 20.85 -2.18
CA SER A 56 -2.68 22.03 -2.38
C SER A 56 -2.07 23.07 -3.31
N ALA A 57 -0.86 22.83 -3.87
CA ALA A 57 -0.20 23.74 -4.78
C ALA A 57 -1.08 24.03 -6.01
N SER A 58 -1.31 25.30 -6.28
CA SER A 58 -2.17 25.73 -7.36
C SER A 58 -1.49 25.62 -8.73
N SER A 59 -2.28 25.67 -9.77
CA SER A 59 -2.10 25.42 -11.20
C SER A 59 -0.97 26.16 -11.95
N THR A 60 0.01 26.75 -11.29
CA THR A 60 1.23 27.28 -11.94
C THR A 60 2.21 26.17 -12.32
N ILE A 61 1.98 24.96 -11.81
CA ILE A 61 2.78 23.76 -12.09
C ILE A 61 2.21 23.09 -13.35
N LYS A 62 3.08 22.75 -14.30
CA LYS A 62 2.70 22.16 -15.59
C LYS A 62 1.97 20.81 -15.48
N CYS A 63 2.05 20.15 -14.33
CA CYS A 63 1.56 18.80 -14.12
C CYS A 63 0.99 18.68 -12.69
N GLU A 64 -0.09 17.92 -12.52
CA GLU A 64 -0.69 17.62 -11.22
C GLU A 64 -0.01 16.46 -10.46
N CYS A 65 1.11 15.94 -10.98
CA CYS A 65 1.81 14.83 -10.36
C CYS A 65 2.26 15.12 -8.92
N PRO A 66 2.77 16.30 -8.55
CA PRO A 66 3.12 16.61 -7.17
C PRO A 66 1.95 16.51 -6.20
N GLN A 67 0.75 17.00 -6.62
CA GLN A 67 -0.46 16.94 -5.80
C GLN A 67 -0.92 15.50 -5.59
N HIS A 68 -0.94 14.69 -6.67
CA HIS A 68 -1.35 13.29 -6.59
C HIS A 68 -0.39 12.46 -5.74
N LEU A 69 0.92 12.57 -5.95
CA LEU A 69 1.93 11.85 -5.16
C LEU A 69 1.89 12.25 -3.68
N SER A 70 1.83 13.54 -3.39
CA SER A 70 1.73 14.03 -2.01
C SER A 70 0.48 13.49 -1.30
N SER A 71 -0.65 13.45 -1.99
CA SER A 71 -1.91 12.90 -1.44
C SER A 71 -1.81 11.41 -1.15
N ILE A 72 -1.15 10.64 -2.00
CA ILE A 72 -0.90 9.21 -1.76
C ILE A 72 0.04 9.01 -0.57
N ILE A 73 1.12 9.78 -0.50
CA ILE A 73 2.10 9.72 0.60
C ILE A 73 1.43 10.05 1.94
N ILE A 74 0.56 11.05 1.99
CA ILE A 74 -0.22 11.39 3.19
C ILE A 74 -1.07 10.20 3.64
N LYS A 75 -1.73 9.50 2.72
CA LYS A 75 -2.52 8.31 3.03
C LYS A 75 -1.67 7.15 3.54
N LEU A 76 -0.47 6.97 2.98
CA LEU A 76 0.48 5.96 3.47
C LEU A 76 0.95 6.29 4.89
N LEU A 77 1.25 7.55 5.19
CA LEU A 77 1.59 8.00 6.55
C LEU A 77 0.45 7.75 7.54
N GLN A 78 -0.78 7.99 7.14
CA GLN A 78 -1.96 7.70 7.96
C GLN A 78 -2.08 6.20 8.25
N PHE A 79 -1.82 5.36 7.26
CA PHE A 79 -1.85 3.90 7.44
C PHE A 79 -0.69 3.39 8.29
N GLU A 80 0.52 3.95 8.15
CA GLU A 80 1.64 3.63 9.06
C GLU A 80 1.25 3.93 10.53
N ALA A 81 0.68 5.11 10.78
CA ALA A 81 0.23 5.50 12.12
C ALA A 81 -0.89 4.58 12.64
N TYR A 82 -1.85 4.23 11.80
CA TYR A 82 -2.92 3.29 12.14
C TYR A 82 -2.38 1.90 12.48
N SER A 83 -1.41 1.40 11.69
CA SER A 83 -0.77 0.10 11.94
C SER A 83 -0.05 0.09 13.30
N GLU A 84 0.62 1.17 13.66
CA GLU A 84 1.28 1.34 14.97
C GLU A 84 0.27 1.31 16.13
N GLU A 85 -0.87 1.99 15.98
CA GLU A 85 -1.97 1.90 16.95
C GLU A 85 -2.49 0.47 17.11
N CYS A 86 -2.64 -0.26 16.01
CA CYS A 86 -3.10 -1.65 16.02
C CYS A 86 -2.16 -2.60 16.75
N ILE A 87 -0.83 -2.37 16.68
CA ILE A 87 0.17 -3.16 17.43
C ILE A 87 -0.13 -3.11 18.94
N THR A 88 -0.46 -1.94 19.45
CA THR A 88 -0.75 -1.76 20.88
C THR A 88 -2.12 -2.27 21.29
N ARG A 89 -3.10 -2.13 20.40
CA ARG A 89 -4.51 -2.46 20.65
C ARG A 89 -4.82 -3.95 20.49
N TYR A 90 -4.19 -4.62 19.53
CA TYR A 90 -4.46 -6.02 19.17
C TYR A 90 -3.19 -6.86 19.24
N LYS A 91 -2.80 -7.25 20.44
CA LYS A 91 -1.55 -7.99 20.69
C LYS A 91 -1.45 -9.30 19.90
N LYS A 92 -2.59 -9.97 19.63
CA LYS A 92 -2.62 -11.23 18.91
C LYS A 92 -2.12 -11.10 17.47
N ASP A 93 -2.37 -9.96 16.83
CA ASP A 93 -2.02 -9.69 15.43
C ASP A 93 -0.90 -8.63 15.31
N ALA A 94 -0.18 -8.36 16.41
CA ALA A 94 0.85 -7.32 16.45
C ALA A 94 1.94 -7.49 15.40
N GLU A 95 2.39 -8.73 15.15
CA GLU A 95 3.41 -9.00 14.12
C GLU A 95 2.91 -8.69 12.70
N LEU A 96 1.65 -9.01 12.42
CA LEU A 96 1.02 -8.67 11.13
C LEU A 96 0.97 -7.16 10.95
N HIS A 97 0.51 -6.42 11.96
CA HIS A 97 0.43 -4.95 11.88
C HIS A 97 1.81 -4.30 11.78
N ARG A 98 2.82 -4.83 12.46
CA ARG A 98 4.21 -4.37 12.32
C ARG A 98 4.72 -4.57 10.90
N LEU A 99 4.47 -5.74 10.31
CA LEU A 99 4.83 -6.02 8.92
C LEU A 99 4.13 -5.06 7.95
N LEU A 100 2.82 -4.86 8.11
CA LEU A 100 2.04 -3.95 7.25
C LEU A 100 2.56 -2.51 7.36
N GLY A 101 2.85 -2.02 8.55
CA GLY A 101 3.43 -0.71 8.78
C GLY A 101 4.80 -0.55 8.10
N ASN A 102 5.68 -1.54 8.26
CA ASN A 102 7.01 -1.52 7.63
C ASN A 102 6.91 -1.54 6.09
N MET A 103 6.09 -2.40 5.53
CA MET A 103 5.86 -2.45 4.07
C MET A 103 5.31 -1.13 3.54
N THR A 104 4.37 -0.53 4.25
CA THR A 104 3.79 0.78 3.91
C THR A 104 4.86 1.87 3.93
N GLY A 105 5.73 1.88 4.94
CA GLY A 105 6.85 2.82 5.04
C GLY A 105 7.85 2.69 3.88
N HIS A 106 8.13 1.47 3.42
CA HIS A 106 8.97 1.24 2.24
C HIS A 106 8.29 1.75 0.95
N ALA A 107 7.00 1.50 0.78
CA ALA A 107 6.21 2.04 -0.34
C ALA A 107 6.22 3.58 -0.32
N ARG A 108 6.00 4.20 0.84
CA ARG A 108 6.10 5.64 1.03
C ARG A 108 7.48 6.16 0.63
N SER A 109 8.55 5.53 1.07
CA SER A 109 9.92 5.94 0.75
C SER A 109 10.20 5.95 -0.76
N ILE A 110 9.67 4.97 -1.49
CA ILE A 110 9.78 4.92 -2.96
C ILE A 110 9.05 6.12 -3.59
N LEU A 111 7.82 6.41 -3.13
CA LEU A 111 7.04 7.53 -3.66
C LEU A 111 7.62 8.90 -3.25
N GLU A 112 8.24 9.00 -2.09
CA GLU A 112 8.96 10.21 -1.67
C GLU A 112 10.16 10.50 -2.59
N LYS A 113 10.88 9.47 -3.05
CA LYS A 113 11.94 9.64 -4.06
C LYS A 113 11.37 10.15 -5.38
N ALA A 114 10.26 9.56 -5.85
CA ALA A 114 9.58 10.02 -7.06
C ALA A 114 9.11 11.48 -6.93
N LEU A 115 8.56 11.86 -5.77
CA LEU A 115 8.17 13.24 -5.48
C LEU A 115 9.37 14.19 -5.50
N THR A 116 10.50 13.77 -4.95
CA THR A 116 11.75 14.56 -4.98
C THR A 116 12.23 14.83 -6.40
N GLU A 117 12.15 13.81 -7.29
CA GLU A 117 12.50 13.98 -8.70
C GLU A 117 11.61 15.05 -9.37
N ILE A 118 10.30 15.01 -9.12
CA ILE A 118 9.36 15.99 -9.69
C ILE A 118 9.58 17.38 -9.10
N VAL A 119 9.73 17.50 -7.79
CA VAL A 119 9.99 18.78 -7.10
C VAL A 119 11.25 19.43 -7.65
N THR A 120 12.29 18.63 -7.91
CA THR A 120 13.55 19.10 -8.48
C THR A 120 13.38 19.50 -9.94
N ALA A 121 12.72 18.67 -10.77
CA ALA A 121 12.54 18.92 -12.19
C ALA A 121 11.66 20.16 -12.49
N GLU A 122 10.66 20.40 -11.64
CA GLU A 122 9.72 21.52 -11.77
C GLU A 122 10.17 22.77 -10.95
N GLU A 123 11.33 22.70 -10.30
CA GLU A 123 11.90 23.79 -9.46
C GLU A 123 10.91 24.30 -8.39
N ILE A 124 10.17 23.38 -7.79
CA ILE A 124 9.14 23.71 -6.79
C ILE A 124 9.82 24.09 -5.46
N VAL A 125 9.54 25.30 -4.98
CA VAL A 125 10.01 25.75 -3.67
C VAL A 125 9.09 25.24 -2.57
N ILE A 126 9.68 24.56 -1.59
CA ILE A 126 8.98 24.02 -0.41
C ILE A 126 9.51 24.73 0.82
N ASP A 127 8.58 25.24 1.65
CA ASP A 127 8.93 25.87 2.92
C ASP A 127 9.44 24.82 3.93
N ASN A 128 10.48 25.14 4.65
CA ASN A 128 11.00 24.30 5.74
C ASN A 128 10.15 24.40 7.01
#